data_4bc148ac254c83a028533b517373d1fd
#
_entry.id   4bc148ac254c83a028533b517373d1fd
#
_cell.length_a   1.000
_cell.length_b   1.000
_cell.length_c   1.000
_cell.angle_alpha   90.00
_cell.angle_beta   90.00
_cell.angle_gamma   90.00
#
_symmetry.space_group_name_H-M   'P 1'
#
loop_
_entity.id
_entity.type
_entity.pdbx_description
1 polymer ?
#
loop_
_entity_poly.entity_id
_entity_poly.type
_entity_poly.pdbx_seq_one_letter_code
_entity_poly.pdbx_strand_id
1 'polypeptide(L)'
;MKLAIIGVGNMGGAVCEGMFRKGMDAHYQIMASDASAEKLEALKAQYPKREITTDNKQAAKDAGIVIVAVKPWLVKPVVEQLQMSENQIYVSIAAGVDFAQLESITGLKNQPMFRVIPNTAISDQQSMTLICKCHTSTEQEALINELFGCLGRILIIPESKMAAATSISSCGIAYVFKYIQASIQAGIELGLTAQEARLLTLQTLTGATTILSEHGEHPATEIEKVCTPGGITIKGINQLEHDGFTSAVINAMKASM
;
A
#
# COMPACT_ATOMS: atom_id res chain seq x y z
N MET A 1 16.77 -13.93 9.97
CA MET A 1 16.18 -13.00 10.97
C MET A 1 14.70 -13.28 11.11
N LYS A 2 14.13 -13.19 12.32
CA LYS A 2 12.69 -13.34 12.55
C LYS A 2 11.98 -12.02 12.25
N LEU A 3 10.85 -12.09 11.54
CA LEU A 3 9.97 -11.00 11.21
C LEU A 3 8.56 -11.34 11.71
N ALA A 4 7.98 -10.47 12.55
CA ALA A 4 6.61 -10.61 13.04
C ALA A 4 5.68 -9.67 12.29
N ILE A 5 4.51 -10.17 11.87
CA ILE A 5 3.44 -9.36 11.28
C ILE A 5 2.21 -9.48 12.19
N ILE A 6 1.87 -8.38 12.85
CA ILE A 6 0.79 -8.31 13.81
C ILE A 6 -0.45 -7.70 13.16
N GLY A 7 -1.45 -8.52 12.93
CA GLY A 7 -2.68 -8.20 12.19
C GLY A 7 -2.63 -8.69 10.74
N VAL A 8 -3.50 -9.63 10.38
CA VAL A 8 -3.68 -10.15 9.01
C VAL A 8 -5.04 -9.74 8.43
N GLY A 9 -5.44 -8.48 8.69
CA GLY A 9 -6.54 -7.85 7.98
C GLY A 9 -6.19 -7.56 6.52
N ASN A 10 -7.01 -6.74 5.82
CA ASN A 10 -6.80 -6.47 4.39
C ASN A 10 -5.36 -6.06 4.04
N MET A 11 -4.76 -5.13 4.80
CA MET A 11 -3.41 -4.66 4.50
C MET A 11 -2.33 -5.62 5.00
N GLY A 12 -2.41 -6.09 6.25
CA GLY A 12 -1.42 -7.03 6.78
C GLY A 12 -1.45 -8.37 6.05
N GLY A 13 -2.63 -8.85 5.65
CA GLY A 13 -2.77 -10.01 4.79
C GLY A 13 -2.12 -9.81 3.42
N ALA A 14 -2.33 -8.65 2.77
CA ALA A 14 -1.70 -8.32 1.50
C ALA A 14 -0.15 -8.24 1.61
N VAL A 15 0.37 -7.71 2.73
CA VAL A 15 1.82 -7.72 3.01
C VAL A 15 2.34 -9.15 3.15
N CYS A 16 1.66 -10.00 3.94
CA CYS A 16 2.02 -11.42 4.07
C CYS A 16 2.03 -12.11 2.71
N GLU A 17 0.98 -11.92 1.93
CA GLU A 17 0.84 -12.52 0.61
C GLU A 17 1.95 -12.08 -0.34
N GLY A 18 2.23 -10.78 -0.41
CA GLY A 18 3.32 -10.25 -1.24
C GLY A 18 4.69 -10.83 -0.85
N MET A 19 4.98 -10.90 0.46
CA MET A 19 6.22 -11.49 0.97
C MET A 19 6.32 -12.99 0.65
N PHE A 20 5.25 -13.74 0.80
CA PHE A 20 5.24 -15.18 0.51
C PHE A 20 5.37 -15.46 -0.99
N ARG A 21 4.66 -14.72 -1.83
CA ARG A 21 4.79 -14.84 -3.29
C ARG A 21 6.19 -14.49 -3.78
N LYS A 22 6.87 -13.56 -3.09
CA LYS A 22 8.27 -13.21 -3.40
C LYS A 22 9.27 -14.24 -2.89
N GLY A 23 8.84 -15.22 -2.07
CA GLY A 23 9.74 -16.22 -1.48
C GLY A 23 10.62 -15.68 -0.36
N MET A 24 10.21 -14.60 0.30
CA MET A 24 11.00 -13.96 1.37
C MET A 24 11.16 -14.83 2.61
N ASP A 25 10.31 -15.82 2.78
CA ASP A 25 10.44 -16.86 3.83
C ASP A 25 11.67 -17.74 3.68
N ALA A 26 12.38 -17.71 2.55
CA ALA A 26 13.71 -18.31 2.42
C ALA A 26 14.80 -17.52 3.19
N HIS A 27 14.58 -16.22 3.42
CA HIS A 27 15.54 -15.32 4.08
C HIS A 27 15.09 -14.87 5.47
N TYR A 28 13.77 -14.85 5.71
CA TYR A 28 13.15 -14.41 6.96
C TYR A 28 12.26 -15.50 7.53
N GLN A 29 12.39 -15.77 8.83
CA GLN A 29 11.37 -16.53 9.56
C GLN A 29 10.17 -15.60 9.78
N ILE A 30 9.15 -15.69 8.94
CA ILE A 30 7.96 -14.84 9.00
C ILE A 30 6.90 -15.51 9.87
N MET A 31 6.51 -14.85 10.96
CA MET A 31 5.41 -15.25 11.83
C MET A 31 4.28 -14.22 11.75
N ALA A 32 3.10 -14.65 11.31
CA ALA A 32 1.91 -13.82 11.23
C ALA A 32 1.00 -14.05 12.44
N SER A 33 0.44 -12.98 13.00
CA SER A 33 -0.54 -13.09 14.09
C SER A 33 -1.78 -12.22 13.87
N ASP A 34 -2.92 -12.70 14.34
CA ASP A 34 -4.19 -11.97 14.39
C ASP A 34 -5.04 -12.56 15.52
N ALA A 35 -5.89 -11.74 16.15
CA ALA A 35 -6.85 -12.24 17.14
C ALA A 35 -7.91 -13.17 16.53
N SER A 36 -8.14 -13.09 15.22
CA SER A 36 -9.08 -13.96 14.47
C SER A 36 -8.36 -15.21 13.96
N ALA A 37 -8.65 -16.35 14.58
CA ALA A 37 -8.17 -17.64 14.09
C ALA A 37 -8.65 -17.94 12.66
N GLU A 38 -9.85 -17.51 12.28
CA GLU A 38 -10.41 -17.69 10.94
C GLU A 38 -9.53 -17.06 9.85
N LYS A 39 -9.07 -15.82 10.06
CA LYS A 39 -8.17 -15.14 9.11
C LYS A 39 -6.81 -15.85 8.99
N LEU A 40 -6.30 -16.33 10.13
CA LEU A 40 -5.04 -17.06 10.15
C LEU A 40 -5.16 -18.39 9.42
N GLU A 41 -6.25 -19.13 9.61
CA GLU A 41 -6.49 -20.37 8.89
C GLU A 41 -6.69 -20.15 7.39
N ALA A 42 -7.37 -19.06 6.99
CA ALA A 42 -7.48 -18.67 5.58
C ALA A 42 -6.11 -18.38 4.96
N LEU A 43 -5.23 -17.66 5.67
CA LEU A 43 -3.85 -17.42 5.25
C LEU A 43 -3.05 -18.73 5.14
N LYS A 44 -3.20 -19.61 6.13
CA LYS A 44 -2.52 -20.91 6.18
C LYS A 44 -3.00 -21.87 5.10
N ALA A 45 -4.29 -21.85 4.76
CA ALA A 45 -4.84 -22.67 3.68
C ALA A 45 -4.18 -22.30 2.33
N GLN A 46 -3.91 -21.01 2.12
CA GLN A 46 -3.22 -20.51 0.91
C GLN A 46 -1.70 -20.75 0.98
N TYR A 47 -1.11 -20.67 2.19
CA TYR A 47 0.33 -20.82 2.44
C TYR A 47 0.62 -21.82 3.57
N PRO A 48 0.49 -23.15 3.36
CA PRO A 48 0.45 -24.16 4.44
C PRO A 48 1.71 -24.25 5.30
N LYS A 49 2.86 -23.87 4.77
CA LYS A 49 4.16 -23.96 5.46
C LYS A 49 4.46 -22.74 6.36
N ARG A 50 3.52 -21.78 6.49
CA ARG A 50 3.78 -20.53 7.19
C ARG A 50 3.42 -20.62 8.67
N GLU A 51 4.21 -19.93 9.49
CA GLU A 51 4.01 -19.85 10.93
C GLU A 51 2.93 -18.81 11.25
N ILE A 52 1.92 -19.26 11.97
CA ILE A 52 0.81 -18.40 12.42
C ILE A 52 0.56 -18.59 13.91
N THR A 53 0.05 -17.59 14.57
CA THR A 53 -0.35 -17.65 15.99
C THR A 53 -1.45 -16.63 16.30
N THR A 54 -2.28 -16.94 17.30
CA THR A 54 -3.22 -15.95 17.86
C THR A 54 -2.59 -15.12 18.97
N ASP A 55 -1.35 -15.43 19.39
CA ASP A 55 -0.61 -14.72 20.42
C ASP A 55 0.40 -13.73 19.83
N ASN A 56 0.05 -12.44 19.90
CA ASN A 56 0.90 -11.35 19.42
C ASN A 56 2.26 -11.29 20.14
N LYS A 57 2.32 -11.65 21.43
CA LYS A 57 3.57 -11.69 22.21
C LYS A 57 4.49 -12.77 21.67
N GLN A 58 3.96 -13.96 21.40
CA GLN A 58 4.70 -15.06 20.80
C GLN A 58 5.26 -14.66 19.43
N ALA A 59 4.46 -13.96 18.61
CA ALA A 59 4.91 -13.49 17.32
C ALA A 59 6.06 -12.50 17.43
N ALA A 60 5.93 -11.48 18.30
CA ALA A 60 6.91 -10.41 18.47
C ALA A 60 8.17 -10.84 19.23
N LYS A 61 8.10 -11.91 20.02
CA LYS A 61 9.23 -12.41 20.80
C LYS A 61 10.41 -12.77 19.91
N ASP A 62 11.58 -12.23 20.21
CA ASP A 62 12.84 -12.45 19.48
C ASP A 62 12.78 -12.04 17.98
N ALA A 63 11.77 -11.28 17.58
CA ALA A 63 11.71 -10.73 16.23
C ALA A 63 12.66 -9.54 16.09
N GLY A 64 13.45 -9.51 15.02
CA GLY A 64 14.28 -8.34 14.68
C GLY A 64 13.45 -7.19 14.10
N ILE A 65 12.36 -7.55 13.39
CA ILE A 65 11.41 -6.59 12.81
C ILE A 65 10.00 -6.96 13.27
N VAL A 66 9.26 -5.97 13.77
CA VAL A 66 7.85 -6.11 14.17
C VAL A 66 7.00 -5.16 13.33
N ILE A 67 6.22 -5.71 12.41
CA ILE A 67 5.28 -4.97 11.56
C ILE A 67 3.91 -4.99 12.23
N VAL A 68 3.41 -3.82 12.65
CA VAL A 68 2.08 -3.67 13.23
C VAL A 68 1.11 -3.17 12.16
N ALA A 69 0.24 -4.08 11.71
CA ALA A 69 -0.69 -3.91 10.58
C ALA A 69 -2.16 -3.93 11.04
N VAL A 70 -2.44 -3.33 12.18
CA VAL A 70 -3.79 -3.22 12.74
C VAL A 70 -4.40 -1.85 12.43
N LYS A 71 -5.71 -1.71 12.65
CA LYS A 71 -6.39 -0.42 12.52
C LYS A 71 -5.82 0.61 13.50
N PRO A 72 -5.80 1.92 13.17
CA PRO A 72 -5.17 2.96 14.00
C PRO A 72 -5.60 2.93 15.47
N TRP A 73 -6.87 2.74 15.76
CA TRP A 73 -7.41 2.67 17.13
C TRP A 73 -7.03 1.41 17.90
N LEU A 74 -6.48 0.40 17.22
CA LEU A 74 -5.97 -0.85 17.83
C LEU A 74 -4.46 -0.82 18.06
N VAL A 75 -3.74 0.19 17.55
CA VAL A 75 -2.27 0.25 17.68
C VAL A 75 -1.87 0.25 19.16
N LYS A 76 -2.44 1.16 19.95
CA LYS A 76 -2.11 1.27 21.38
C LYS A 76 -2.35 -0.04 22.14
N PRO A 77 -3.57 -0.62 22.20
CA PRO A 77 -3.81 -1.83 22.98
C PRO A 77 -3.01 -3.05 22.47
N VAL A 78 -2.64 -3.08 21.20
CA VAL A 78 -1.81 -4.16 20.66
C VAL A 78 -0.35 -3.97 21.08
N VAL A 79 0.22 -2.79 20.86
CA VAL A 79 1.64 -2.53 21.11
C VAL A 79 1.99 -2.63 22.62
N GLU A 80 1.11 -2.15 23.50
CA GLU A 80 1.29 -2.29 24.96
C GLU A 80 1.43 -3.75 25.42
N GLN A 81 0.87 -4.70 24.68
CA GLN A 81 0.99 -6.13 24.96
C GLN A 81 2.29 -6.76 24.47
N LEU A 82 2.95 -6.17 23.44
CA LEU A 82 4.07 -6.81 22.76
C LEU A 82 5.36 -6.88 23.58
N GLN A 83 5.51 -6.00 24.58
CA GLN A 83 6.74 -5.90 25.42
C GLN A 83 7.99 -5.75 24.54
N MET A 84 7.94 -4.84 23.57
CA MET A 84 9.03 -4.59 22.63
C MET A 84 10.30 -4.08 23.33
N SER A 85 11.45 -4.35 22.73
CA SER A 85 12.75 -3.84 23.16
C SER A 85 13.28 -2.78 22.19
N GLU A 86 14.19 -1.92 22.67
CA GLU A 86 14.84 -0.87 21.85
C GLU A 86 15.65 -1.43 20.66
N ASN A 87 16.03 -2.70 20.72
CA ASN A 87 16.78 -3.36 19.63
C ASN A 87 15.90 -3.86 18.48
N GLN A 88 14.57 -3.88 18.67
CA GLN A 88 13.64 -4.32 17.65
C GLN A 88 13.25 -3.15 16.74
N ILE A 89 13.26 -3.36 15.45
CA ILE A 89 12.76 -2.40 14.48
C ILE A 89 11.23 -2.44 14.51
N TYR A 90 10.62 -1.31 14.86
CA TYR A 90 9.18 -1.14 14.84
C TYR A 90 8.70 -0.57 13.51
N VAL A 91 7.80 -1.27 12.83
CA VAL A 91 7.19 -0.82 11.58
C VAL A 91 5.69 -0.68 11.78
N SER A 92 5.19 0.55 11.69
CA SER A 92 3.73 0.82 11.71
C SER A 92 3.20 0.96 10.29
N ILE A 93 2.15 0.18 9.97
CA ILE A 93 1.38 0.33 8.71
C ILE A 93 0.08 1.12 8.97
N ALA A 94 -0.18 1.53 10.20
CA ALA A 94 -1.39 2.25 10.57
C ALA A 94 -1.36 3.69 10.01
N ALA A 95 -2.32 4.01 9.15
CA ALA A 95 -2.50 5.37 8.65
C ALA A 95 -2.95 6.30 9.79
N GLY A 96 -2.46 7.56 9.80
CA GLY A 96 -2.90 8.58 10.76
C GLY A 96 -2.29 8.47 12.15
N VAL A 97 -1.37 7.54 12.42
CA VAL A 97 -0.62 7.46 13.69
C VAL A 97 0.80 7.97 13.44
N ASP A 98 1.17 9.09 14.03
CA ASP A 98 2.49 9.73 13.87
C ASP A 98 3.55 9.18 14.82
N PHE A 99 4.82 9.58 14.63
CA PHE A 99 5.92 9.12 15.47
C PHE A 99 5.76 9.54 16.92
N ALA A 100 5.26 10.75 17.20
CA ALA A 100 5.06 11.22 18.57
C ALA A 100 4.04 10.34 19.32
N GLN A 101 2.97 9.94 18.63
CA GLN A 101 1.98 9.00 19.15
C GLN A 101 2.60 7.61 19.37
N LEU A 102 3.40 7.11 18.39
CA LEU A 102 4.06 5.81 18.49
C LEU A 102 5.07 5.77 19.65
N GLU A 103 5.89 6.79 19.85
CA GLU A 103 6.79 6.93 20.99
C GLU A 103 6.03 6.93 22.32
N SER A 104 4.92 7.67 22.39
CA SER A 104 4.06 7.69 23.56
C SER A 104 3.45 6.30 23.88
N ILE A 105 3.12 5.53 22.84
CA ILE A 105 2.50 4.20 22.97
C ILE A 105 3.55 3.16 23.39
N THR A 106 4.73 3.17 22.77
CA THR A 106 5.79 2.20 23.06
C THR A 106 6.50 2.49 24.38
N GLY A 107 6.57 3.76 24.79
CA GLY A 107 7.36 4.23 25.92
C GLY A 107 8.87 4.16 25.69
N LEU A 108 9.33 3.82 24.48
CA LEU A 108 10.73 3.65 24.10
C LEU A 108 11.21 4.86 23.29
N LYS A 109 12.10 5.67 23.87
CA LYS A 109 12.53 6.96 23.26
C LYS A 109 13.49 6.82 22.08
N ASN A 110 14.24 5.73 22.01
CA ASN A 110 15.28 5.53 21.00
C ASN A 110 15.01 4.31 20.10
N GLN A 111 13.79 3.80 20.12
CA GLN A 111 13.43 2.66 19.29
C GLN A 111 13.48 3.02 17.81
N PRO A 112 14.16 2.23 16.97
CA PRO A 112 14.09 2.41 15.52
C PRO A 112 12.65 2.22 15.03
N MET A 113 12.08 3.28 14.46
CA MET A 113 10.69 3.27 14.00
C MET A 113 10.59 3.63 12.53
N PHE A 114 9.71 2.92 11.84
CA PHE A 114 9.30 3.24 10.46
C PHE A 114 7.78 3.34 10.40
N ARG A 115 7.30 4.37 9.73
CA ARG A 115 5.94 4.43 9.26
C ARG A 115 5.94 4.06 7.78
N VAL A 116 5.25 2.97 7.47
CA VAL A 116 5.23 2.40 6.12
C VAL A 116 3.78 2.33 5.65
N ILE A 117 3.44 3.07 4.63
CA ILE A 117 2.09 3.09 4.07
C ILE A 117 2.12 2.52 2.65
N PRO A 118 1.85 1.22 2.49
CA PRO A 118 1.66 0.59 1.19
C PRO A 118 0.24 0.84 0.67
N ASN A 119 -0.03 0.34 -0.52
CA ASN A 119 -1.40 0.10 -0.98
C ASN A 119 -1.64 -1.39 -1.22
N THR A 120 -2.87 -1.77 -1.54
CA THR A 120 -3.27 -3.18 -1.67
C THR A 120 -2.55 -3.95 -2.78
N ALA A 121 -1.98 -3.26 -3.77
CA ALA A 121 -1.17 -3.89 -4.82
C ALA A 121 0.16 -4.49 -4.30
N ILE A 122 0.44 -4.38 -3.00
CA ILE A 122 1.60 -5.01 -2.37
C ILE A 122 1.54 -6.55 -2.47
N SER A 123 0.35 -7.14 -2.48
CA SER A 123 0.15 -8.58 -2.71
C SER A 123 0.71 -9.05 -4.06
N ASP A 124 0.67 -8.16 -5.05
CA ASP A 124 1.12 -8.41 -6.42
C ASP A 124 2.47 -7.76 -6.74
N GLN A 125 3.20 -7.28 -5.72
CA GLN A 125 4.53 -6.64 -5.83
C GLN A 125 4.51 -5.37 -6.71
N GLN A 126 3.39 -4.66 -6.71
CA GLN A 126 3.16 -3.42 -7.46
C GLN A 126 2.76 -2.25 -6.56
N SER A 127 3.09 -2.32 -5.26
CA SER A 127 2.79 -1.23 -4.35
C SER A 127 3.61 0.02 -4.65
N MET A 128 2.99 1.19 -4.50
CA MET A 128 3.73 2.40 -4.17
C MET A 128 3.74 2.52 -2.64
N THR A 129 4.88 2.23 -2.01
CA THR A 129 5.02 2.20 -0.56
C THR A 129 5.73 3.45 -0.06
N LEU A 130 5.07 4.21 0.80
CA LEU A 130 5.63 5.39 1.44
C LEU A 130 6.36 5.01 2.72
N ILE A 131 7.54 5.57 2.96
CA ILE A 131 8.35 5.29 4.14
C ILE A 131 8.77 6.59 4.81
N CYS A 132 8.46 6.72 6.10
CA CYS A 132 9.10 7.66 7.02
C CYS A 132 9.91 6.89 8.06
N LYS A 133 10.89 7.53 8.67
CA LYS A 133 11.82 6.91 9.61
C LYS A 133 12.14 7.81 10.80
N CYS A 134 12.40 7.20 11.95
CA CYS A 134 12.75 7.88 13.19
C CYS A 134 13.71 7.00 14.01
N HIS A 135 14.78 7.56 14.56
CA HIS A 135 15.81 6.87 15.36
C HIS A 135 16.47 5.66 14.69
N THR A 136 16.66 5.73 13.37
CA THR A 136 17.14 4.60 12.56
C THR A 136 18.61 4.72 12.19
N SER A 137 19.34 3.58 12.12
CA SER A 137 20.67 3.51 11.51
C SER A 137 20.57 3.29 10.00
N THR A 138 21.68 3.55 9.30
CA THR A 138 21.78 3.32 7.84
C THR A 138 21.51 1.85 7.48
N GLU A 139 21.97 0.91 8.29
CA GLU A 139 21.77 -0.53 8.09
C GLU A 139 20.29 -0.91 8.24
N GLN A 140 19.59 -0.34 9.22
CA GLN A 140 18.17 -0.55 9.43
C GLN A 140 17.34 0.04 8.29
N GLU A 141 17.75 1.21 7.80
CA GLU A 141 17.12 1.84 6.62
C GLU A 141 17.29 0.99 5.36
N ALA A 142 18.52 0.50 5.10
CA ALA A 142 18.78 -0.38 3.97
C ALA A 142 17.94 -1.65 4.04
N LEU A 143 17.83 -2.25 5.23
CA LEU A 143 17.03 -3.45 5.48
C LEU A 143 15.55 -3.24 5.17
N ILE A 144 14.95 -2.15 5.67
CA ILE A 144 13.53 -1.85 5.43
C ILE A 144 13.29 -1.47 3.97
N ASN A 145 14.21 -0.74 3.34
CA ASN A 145 14.13 -0.40 1.92
C ASN A 145 14.20 -1.65 1.03
N GLU A 146 15.07 -2.62 1.35
CA GLU A 146 15.12 -3.91 0.66
C GLU A 146 13.82 -4.69 0.86
N LEU A 147 13.35 -4.80 2.12
CA LEU A 147 12.15 -5.54 2.50
C LEU A 147 10.90 -5.07 1.75
N PHE A 148 10.67 -3.77 1.65
CA PHE A 148 9.51 -3.22 0.96
C PHE A 148 9.76 -2.94 -0.52
N GLY A 149 11.01 -2.69 -0.91
CA GLY A 149 11.39 -2.43 -2.30
C GLY A 149 11.18 -3.63 -3.23
N CYS A 150 11.29 -4.86 -2.72
CA CYS A 150 10.98 -6.05 -3.49
C CYS A 150 9.46 -6.29 -3.67
N LEU A 151 8.61 -5.54 -2.96
CA LEU A 151 7.15 -5.61 -3.03
C LEU A 151 6.53 -4.48 -3.88
N GLY A 152 7.36 -3.74 -4.61
CA GLY A 152 6.97 -2.63 -5.45
C GLY A 152 7.97 -1.48 -5.41
N ARG A 153 7.52 -0.27 -5.70
CA ARG A 153 8.34 0.93 -5.57
C ARG A 153 8.19 1.53 -4.18
N ILE A 154 9.28 2.11 -3.66
CA ILE A 154 9.30 2.82 -2.39
C ILE A 154 9.56 4.31 -2.62
N LEU A 155 9.01 5.15 -1.73
CA LEU A 155 9.32 6.58 -1.66
C LEU A 155 9.56 6.97 -0.20
N ILE A 156 10.80 7.38 0.10
CA ILE A 156 11.16 7.90 1.41
C ILE A 156 10.79 9.38 1.46
N ILE A 157 9.97 9.77 2.42
CA ILE A 157 9.47 11.14 2.56
C ILE A 157 9.52 11.60 4.02
N PRO A 158 9.59 12.91 4.28
CA PRO A 158 9.41 13.43 5.63
C PRO A 158 7.98 13.20 6.11
N GLU A 159 7.81 13.01 7.42
CA GLU A 159 6.51 12.74 8.02
C GLU A 159 5.45 13.78 7.69
N SER A 160 5.83 15.06 7.59
CA SER A 160 4.94 16.16 7.23
C SER A 160 4.26 16.01 5.87
N LYS A 161 4.79 15.20 4.97
CA LYS A 161 4.21 14.90 3.65
C LYS A 161 3.40 13.59 3.61
N MET A 162 3.38 12.82 4.71
CA MET A 162 2.78 11.49 4.72
C MET A 162 1.28 11.52 4.40
N ALA A 163 0.52 12.46 4.95
CA ALA A 163 -0.93 12.55 4.70
C ALA A 163 -1.23 12.78 3.21
N ALA A 164 -0.58 13.78 2.60
CA ALA A 164 -0.77 14.10 1.18
C ALA A 164 -0.34 12.92 0.27
N ALA A 165 0.79 12.30 0.56
CA ALA A 165 1.28 11.17 -0.22
C ALA A 165 0.36 9.93 -0.06
N THR A 166 -0.18 9.69 1.14
CA THR A 166 -1.15 8.61 1.42
C THR A 166 -2.43 8.80 0.60
N SER A 167 -2.93 10.03 0.50
CA SER A 167 -4.10 10.36 -0.33
C SER A 167 -3.89 9.95 -1.79
N ILE A 168 -2.70 10.17 -2.34
CA ILE A 168 -2.38 9.85 -3.74
C ILE A 168 -2.11 8.36 -3.94
N SER A 169 -1.29 7.72 -3.08
CA SER A 169 -0.82 6.35 -3.33
C SER A 169 -1.73 5.28 -2.73
N SER A 170 -2.17 5.46 -1.48
CA SER A 170 -2.94 4.43 -0.76
C SER A 170 -4.45 4.59 -0.97
N CYS A 171 -4.98 5.83 -0.90
CA CYS A 171 -6.38 6.08 -1.24
C CYS A 171 -6.59 6.10 -2.76
N GLY A 172 -5.64 6.64 -3.51
CA GLY A 172 -5.71 6.83 -4.97
C GLY A 172 -5.96 5.54 -5.75
N ILE A 173 -5.49 4.39 -5.26
CA ILE A 173 -5.76 3.10 -5.91
C ILE A 173 -7.28 2.82 -6.01
N ALA A 174 -8.06 3.22 -5.00
CA ALA A 174 -9.52 3.07 -5.03
C ALA A 174 -10.16 3.98 -6.08
N TYR A 175 -9.60 5.17 -6.31
CA TYR A 175 -10.07 6.10 -7.34
C TYR A 175 -9.77 5.58 -8.75
N VAL A 176 -8.63 4.92 -8.93
CA VAL A 176 -8.32 4.19 -10.18
C VAL A 176 -9.31 3.05 -10.40
N PHE A 177 -9.64 2.25 -9.38
CA PHE A 177 -10.67 1.23 -9.50
C PHE A 177 -12.03 1.81 -9.85
N LYS A 178 -12.38 3.00 -9.33
CA LYS A 178 -13.64 3.68 -9.68
C LYS A 178 -13.66 4.13 -11.13
N TYR A 179 -12.54 4.65 -11.64
CA TYR A 179 -12.39 4.96 -13.08
C TYR A 179 -12.53 3.71 -13.95
N ILE A 180 -11.85 2.62 -13.58
CA ILE A 180 -11.94 1.32 -14.29
C ILE A 180 -13.40 0.84 -14.34
N GLN A 181 -14.09 0.89 -13.19
CA GLN A 181 -15.51 0.50 -13.12
C GLN A 181 -16.37 1.31 -14.08
N ALA A 182 -16.22 2.64 -14.08
CA ALA A 182 -16.98 3.53 -14.96
C ALA A 182 -16.68 3.26 -16.44
N SER A 183 -15.41 3.05 -16.80
CA SER A 183 -14.99 2.74 -18.17
C SER A 183 -15.57 1.41 -18.67
N ILE A 184 -15.60 0.38 -17.80
CA ILE A 184 -16.24 -0.90 -18.15
C ILE A 184 -17.74 -0.73 -18.35
N GLN A 185 -18.42 0.04 -17.48
CA GLN A 185 -19.85 0.32 -17.63
C GLN A 185 -20.15 1.04 -18.95
N ALA A 186 -19.36 2.05 -19.29
CA ALA A 186 -19.49 2.76 -20.56
C ALA A 186 -19.27 1.82 -21.76
N GLY A 187 -18.26 0.94 -21.70
CA GLY A 187 -18.03 -0.07 -22.75
C GLY A 187 -19.25 -0.98 -22.97
N ILE A 188 -19.90 -1.42 -21.88
CA ILE A 188 -21.12 -2.24 -21.95
C ILE A 188 -22.27 -1.45 -22.58
N GLU A 189 -22.46 -0.20 -22.18
CA GLU A 189 -23.48 0.68 -22.74
C GLU A 189 -23.28 0.93 -24.25
N LEU A 190 -22.02 0.94 -24.70
CA LEU A 190 -21.62 1.05 -26.10
C LEU A 190 -21.71 -0.27 -26.88
N GLY A 191 -22.17 -1.37 -26.27
CA GLY A 191 -22.42 -2.66 -26.91
C GLY A 191 -21.31 -3.68 -26.83
N LEU A 192 -20.26 -3.44 -26.03
CA LEU A 192 -19.22 -4.43 -25.74
C LEU A 192 -19.68 -5.43 -24.67
N THR A 193 -19.14 -6.64 -24.72
CA THR A 193 -19.27 -7.55 -23.58
C THR A 193 -18.48 -7.03 -22.38
N ALA A 194 -18.86 -7.40 -21.16
CA ALA A 194 -18.13 -7.03 -19.95
C ALA A 194 -16.66 -7.48 -19.99
N GLN A 195 -16.37 -8.62 -20.60
CA GLN A 195 -15.02 -9.15 -20.73
C GLN A 195 -14.19 -8.29 -21.70
N GLU A 196 -14.73 -7.92 -22.85
CA GLU A 196 -14.05 -7.03 -23.81
C GLU A 196 -13.80 -5.66 -23.21
N ALA A 197 -14.81 -5.03 -22.60
CA ALA A 197 -14.70 -3.73 -21.95
C ALA A 197 -13.62 -3.74 -20.85
N ARG A 198 -13.56 -4.80 -20.04
CA ARG A 198 -12.53 -4.98 -19.01
C ARG A 198 -11.13 -5.11 -19.61
N LEU A 199 -10.96 -5.96 -20.63
CA LEU A 199 -9.67 -6.18 -21.28
C LEU A 199 -9.13 -4.86 -21.88
N LEU A 200 -9.97 -4.16 -22.64
CA LEU A 200 -9.62 -2.89 -23.26
C LEU A 200 -9.24 -1.83 -22.22
N THR A 201 -10.05 -1.67 -21.18
CA THR A 201 -9.78 -0.67 -20.12
C THR A 201 -8.46 -0.94 -19.41
N LEU A 202 -8.22 -2.18 -18.97
CA LEU A 202 -7.01 -2.52 -18.23
C LEU A 202 -5.75 -2.35 -19.09
N GLN A 203 -5.78 -2.79 -20.35
CA GLN A 203 -4.62 -2.64 -21.23
C GLN A 203 -4.36 -1.18 -21.60
N THR A 204 -5.40 -0.36 -21.78
CA THR A 204 -5.26 1.08 -22.03
C THR A 204 -4.61 1.80 -20.87
N LEU A 205 -5.03 1.49 -19.63
CA LEU A 205 -4.41 2.05 -18.41
C LEU A 205 -2.94 1.63 -18.27
N THR A 206 -2.64 0.36 -18.50
CA THR A 206 -1.26 -0.14 -18.51
C THR A 206 -0.42 0.62 -19.52
N GLY A 207 -0.89 0.79 -20.75
CA GLY A 207 -0.19 1.54 -21.78
C GLY A 207 0.05 3.00 -21.39
N ALA A 208 -0.97 3.69 -20.91
CA ALA A 208 -0.86 5.09 -20.49
C ALA A 208 0.14 5.30 -19.34
N THR A 209 0.10 4.42 -18.32
CA THR A 209 1.06 4.49 -17.20
C THR A 209 2.47 4.15 -17.63
N THR A 210 2.65 3.20 -18.55
CA THR A 210 3.97 2.85 -19.11
C THR A 210 4.57 4.03 -19.88
N ILE A 211 3.81 4.68 -20.75
CA ILE A 211 4.27 5.85 -21.50
C ILE A 211 4.78 6.94 -20.55
N LEU A 212 4.00 7.30 -19.54
CA LEU A 212 4.40 8.35 -18.59
C LEU A 212 5.59 7.96 -17.72
N SER A 213 5.70 6.70 -17.32
CA SER A 213 6.80 6.25 -16.46
C SER A 213 8.13 6.06 -17.21
N GLU A 214 8.09 5.71 -18.50
CA GLU A 214 9.29 5.44 -19.28
C GLU A 214 9.79 6.69 -20.04
N HIS A 215 8.89 7.53 -20.52
CA HIS A 215 9.28 8.69 -21.35
C HIS A 215 9.31 10.00 -20.56
N GLY A 216 8.72 10.06 -19.37
CA GLY A 216 8.79 11.24 -18.48
C GLY A 216 8.06 12.49 -18.99
N GLU A 217 7.24 12.38 -20.03
CA GLU A 217 6.46 13.50 -20.57
C GLU A 217 5.35 13.94 -19.62
N HIS A 218 4.96 15.21 -19.72
CA HIS A 218 3.83 15.71 -18.94
C HIS A 218 2.51 15.11 -19.46
N PRO A 219 1.55 14.70 -18.59
CA PRO A 219 0.29 14.12 -19.04
C PRO A 219 -0.47 14.95 -20.08
N ALA A 220 -0.42 16.30 -19.99
CA ALA A 220 -1.05 17.17 -20.98
C ALA A 220 -0.46 17.00 -22.38
N THR A 221 0.86 16.79 -22.50
CA THR A 221 1.53 16.53 -23.78
C THR A 221 1.02 15.22 -24.40
N GLU A 222 0.85 14.17 -23.59
CA GLU A 222 0.34 12.90 -24.07
C GLU A 222 -1.14 12.98 -24.48
N ILE A 223 -1.95 13.78 -23.79
CA ILE A 223 -3.34 14.07 -24.17
C ILE A 223 -3.37 14.77 -25.56
N GLU A 224 -2.54 15.79 -25.77
CA GLU A 224 -2.47 16.52 -27.03
C GLU A 224 -2.11 15.62 -28.22
N LYS A 225 -1.18 14.66 -28.04
CA LYS A 225 -0.82 13.69 -29.10
C LYS A 225 -2.00 12.85 -29.57
N VAL A 226 -2.96 12.59 -28.70
CA VAL A 226 -4.16 11.78 -29.01
C VAL A 226 -5.33 12.64 -29.50
N CYS A 227 -5.32 13.94 -29.20
CA CYS A 227 -6.39 14.88 -29.54
C CYS A 227 -6.15 15.56 -30.92
N THR A 228 -6.48 14.86 -31.99
CA THR A 228 -6.38 15.44 -33.36
C THR A 228 -7.48 16.46 -33.61
N PRO A 229 -7.23 17.47 -34.50
CA PRO A 229 -8.25 18.47 -34.89
C PRO A 229 -9.53 17.82 -35.44
N GLY A 230 -10.68 18.14 -34.85
CA GLY A 230 -11.99 17.57 -35.21
C GLY A 230 -12.20 16.11 -34.85
N GLY A 231 -11.20 15.46 -34.19
CA GLY A 231 -11.25 14.07 -33.81
C GLY A 231 -12.29 13.76 -32.72
N ILE A 232 -12.46 12.48 -32.41
CA ILE A 232 -13.44 12.01 -31.41
C ILE A 232 -12.90 12.20 -29.97
N THR A 233 -11.57 12.07 -29.78
CA THR A 233 -10.95 12.14 -28.44
C THR A 233 -11.10 13.49 -27.79
N ILE A 234 -10.90 14.59 -28.53
CA ILE A 234 -11.06 15.93 -27.98
C ILE A 234 -12.49 16.20 -27.50
N LYS A 235 -13.51 15.63 -28.15
CA LYS A 235 -14.90 15.75 -27.71
C LYS A 235 -15.12 15.06 -26.37
N GLY A 236 -14.49 13.89 -26.17
CA GLY A 236 -14.54 13.18 -24.89
C GLY A 236 -13.82 13.93 -23.77
N ILE A 237 -12.63 14.49 -24.05
CA ILE A 237 -11.88 15.31 -23.07
C ILE A 237 -12.71 16.53 -22.66
N ASN A 238 -13.29 17.27 -23.63
CA ASN A 238 -14.13 18.41 -23.31
C ASN A 238 -15.36 18.02 -22.47
N GLN A 239 -15.98 16.86 -22.75
CA GLN A 239 -17.11 16.38 -21.95
C GLN A 239 -16.69 16.06 -20.51
N LEU A 240 -15.54 15.43 -20.30
CA LEU A 240 -15.00 15.18 -18.95
C LEU A 240 -14.78 16.50 -18.18
N GLU A 241 -14.27 17.53 -18.84
CA GLU A 241 -14.08 18.86 -18.21
C GLU A 241 -15.44 19.54 -17.91
N HIS A 242 -16.42 19.48 -18.82
CA HIS A 242 -17.77 20.00 -18.59
C HIS A 242 -18.46 19.31 -17.40
N ASP A 243 -18.25 18.02 -17.20
CA ASP A 243 -18.79 17.25 -16.09
C ASP A 243 -17.94 17.40 -14.81
N GLY A 244 -16.86 18.21 -14.83
CA GLY A 244 -16.06 18.55 -13.67
C GLY A 244 -15.10 17.45 -13.21
N PHE A 245 -14.62 16.59 -14.10
CA PHE A 245 -13.73 15.47 -13.77
C PHE A 245 -12.48 15.87 -13.01
N THR A 246 -11.78 16.89 -13.49
CA THR A 246 -10.57 17.42 -12.85
C THR A 246 -10.87 17.86 -11.41
N SER A 247 -11.95 18.61 -11.22
CA SER A 247 -12.39 19.09 -9.89
C SER A 247 -12.78 17.92 -8.97
N ALA A 248 -13.48 16.92 -9.49
CA ALA A 248 -13.88 15.74 -8.73
C ALA A 248 -12.67 14.95 -8.22
N VAL A 249 -11.65 14.73 -9.06
CA VAL A 249 -10.42 14.04 -8.68
C VAL A 249 -9.66 14.82 -7.61
N ILE A 250 -9.45 16.13 -7.80
CA ILE A 250 -8.75 16.98 -6.82
C ILE A 250 -9.48 16.97 -5.48
N ASN A 251 -10.79 17.11 -5.49
CA ASN A 251 -11.58 17.16 -4.26
C ASN A 251 -11.59 15.80 -3.54
N ALA A 252 -11.63 14.69 -4.25
CA ALA A 252 -11.51 13.35 -3.66
C ALA A 252 -10.16 13.17 -2.94
N MET A 253 -9.06 13.60 -3.57
CA MET A 253 -7.73 13.56 -2.95
C MET A 253 -7.67 14.41 -1.68
N LYS A 254 -8.21 15.64 -1.71
CA LYS A 254 -8.26 16.53 -0.54
C LYS A 254 -9.13 15.97 0.59
N ALA A 255 -10.26 15.34 0.26
CA ALA A 255 -11.17 14.75 1.25
C ALA A 255 -10.58 13.53 1.97
N SER A 256 -9.46 12.98 1.47
CA SER A 256 -8.77 11.81 2.04
C SER A 256 -7.58 12.21 2.94
N MET A 257 -7.41 13.48 3.22
CA MET A 257 -6.43 14.02 4.18
C MET A 257 -7.09 14.36 5.51
#